data_c9ca19386380a706f74eb3d4a36372d6
#
_entry.id   c9ca19386380a706f74eb3d4a36372d6
#
_cell.length_a   1.000
_cell.length_b   1.000
_cell.length_c   1.000
_cell.angle_alpha   90.00
_cell.angle_beta   90.00
_cell.angle_gamma   90.00
#
_symmetry.space_group_name_H-M   'P 1'
#
loop_
_entity.id
_entity.type
_entity.pdbx_description
1 polymer ?
#
loop_
_entity_poly.entity_id
_entity_poly.type
_entity_poly.pdbx_seq_one_letter_code
_entity_poly.pdbx_strand_id
1 'polypeptide(L)'
;MGEGGAIRRIGLGIDPDPLFRDVIAAVAATARDLGIEPLEVRMPGELGGLELDRLLLVGRPGRFRPFLTSRVSIPTTVWTGEPLPPRGSAKRGAARAGLIRRVARPAGATLRSIRLPGGLDRRRVSLTTERLVRANLHELVMAASAGAEVVVTSRDRAATLADWGVAARTVPFGYHPCHAGALTPPEAGARDVPLLLLGSRAGHTRRAAAVDRLGANGAPHGLLVEDASWGAEREALLRRTRVMLDVHRVPGNFAGLRLLLALAAGVALVSEPMTDPWPFVAGLHFVEAPLEGLLGTGLALLDDEVRRREIVAAGQGLLRDDLSMASSLRRVLDIS
;
A
#
# COMPACT_ATOMS: atom_id res chain seq x y z
N MET A 1 -17.00 16.79 23.55
CA MET A 1 -17.13 16.69 22.08
C MET A 1 -16.76 18.06 21.56
N GLY A 2 -15.48 18.25 21.14
CA GLY A 2 -15.04 19.49 20.52
C GLY A 2 -15.68 19.62 19.14
N GLU A 3 -16.19 20.78 18.80
CA GLU A 3 -16.60 21.13 17.46
C GLU A 3 -15.39 20.91 16.54
N GLY A 4 -15.43 19.86 15.73
CA GLY A 4 -14.39 19.59 14.74
C GLY A 4 -14.42 20.73 13.73
N GLY A 5 -13.49 21.67 13.83
CA GLY A 5 -13.31 22.73 12.85
C GLY A 5 -13.17 22.11 11.45
N ALA A 6 -13.77 22.72 10.44
CA ALA A 6 -13.69 22.23 9.06
C ALA A 6 -12.22 22.21 8.62
N ILE A 7 -11.73 21.04 8.17
CA ILE A 7 -10.38 20.91 7.58
C ILE A 7 -10.38 21.67 6.26
N ARG A 8 -9.51 22.69 6.13
CA ARG A 8 -9.37 23.53 4.95
C ARG A 8 -8.04 23.31 4.24
N ARG A 9 -6.99 22.96 5.00
CA ARG A 9 -5.63 22.79 4.47
C ARG A 9 -4.98 21.55 5.04
N ILE A 10 -4.41 20.72 4.16
CA ILE A 10 -3.62 19.55 4.57
C ILE A 10 -2.21 19.62 3.98
N GLY A 11 -1.21 19.34 4.80
CA GLY A 11 0.14 19.04 4.34
C GLY A 11 0.20 17.60 3.85
N LEU A 12 0.71 17.36 2.65
CA LEU A 12 0.95 16.02 2.12
C LEU A 12 2.44 15.73 2.15
N GLY A 13 2.88 14.87 3.05
CA GLY A 13 4.26 14.38 3.08
C GLY A 13 4.52 13.45 1.90
N ILE A 14 5.58 13.74 1.12
CA ILE A 14 5.88 13.05 -0.13
C ILE A 14 6.81 11.87 0.10
N ASP A 15 6.37 10.64 -0.23
CA ASP A 15 7.25 9.51 -0.44
C ASP A 15 7.75 9.54 -1.91
N PRO A 16 9.08 9.59 -2.15
CA PRO A 16 9.62 9.63 -3.51
C PRO A 16 9.49 8.31 -4.29
N ASP A 17 8.97 7.26 -3.66
CA ASP A 17 8.74 5.98 -4.34
C ASP A 17 7.65 6.16 -5.42
N PRO A 18 7.90 5.71 -6.67
CA PRO A 18 6.93 5.85 -7.76
C PRO A 18 5.55 5.29 -7.43
N LEU A 19 5.47 4.20 -6.66
CA LEU A 19 4.20 3.59 -6.23
C LEU A 19 3.33 4.58 -5.44
N PHE A 20 3.93 5.28 -4.48
CA PHE A 20 3.20 6.19 -3.62
C PHE A 20 2.99 7.57 -4.27
N ARG A 21 3.81 7.94 -5.24
CA ARG A 21 3.62 9.19 -5.98
C ARG A 21 2.24 9.25 -6.65
N ASP A 22 1.83 8.16 -7.31
CA ASP A 22 0.52 8.08 -7.96
C ASP A 22 -0.61 8.15 -6.91
N VAL A 23 -0.45 7.47 -5.77
CA VAL A 23 -1.45 7.52 -4.67
C VAL A 23 -1.53 8.92 -4.07
N ILE A 24 -0.39 9.59 -3.84
CA ILE A 24 -0.35 10.95 -3.31
C ILE A 24 -1.01 11.93 -4.28
N ALA A 25 -0.77 11.78 -5.59
CA ALA A 25 -1.44 12.59 -6.62
C ALA A 25 -2.97 12.41 -6.57
N ALA A 26 -3.46 11.18 -6.40
CA ALA A 26 -4.88 10.90 -6.24
C ALA A 26 -5.45 11.52 -4.95
N VAL A 27 -4.73 11.42 -3.84
CA VAL A 27 -5.12 12.07 -2.57
C VAL A 27 -5.20 13.58 -2.74
N ALA A 28 -4.20 14.20 -3.40
CA ALA A 28 -4.16 15.64 -3.64
C ALA A 28 -5.32 16.10 -4.56
N ALA A 29 -5.61 15.35 -5.63
CA ALA A 29 -6.75 15.64 -6.51
C ALA A 29 -8.07 15.55 -5.74
N THR A 30 -8.26 14.45 -5.01
CA THR A 30 -9.47 14.25 -4.18
C THR A 30 -9.63 15.33 -3.11
N ALA A 31 -8.55 15.76 -2.47
CA ALA A 31 -8.62 16.84 -1.48
C ALA A 31 -9.17 18.13 -2.11
N ARG A 32 -8.69 18.50 -3.30
CA ARG A 32 -9.21 19.68 -4.04
C ARG A 32 -10.69 19.53 -4.38
N ASP A 33 -11.13 18.34 -4.83
CA ASP A 33 -12.52 18.05 -5.14
C ASP A 33 -13.43 18.17 -3.89
N LEU A 34 -12.87 17.93 -2.70
CA LEU A 34 -13.54 18.13 -1.42
C LEU A 34 -13.43 19.56 -0.87
N GLY A 35 -12.85 20.49 -1.61
CA GLY A 35 -12.65 21.87 -1.17
C GLY A 35 -11.52 22.04 -0.14
N ILE A 36 -10.62 21.06 -0.03
CA ILE A 36 -9.46 21.08 0.87
C ILE A 36 -8.21 21.42 0.05
N GLU A 37 -7.43 22.40 0.49
CA GLU A 37 -6.17 22.79 -0.15
C GLU A 37 -5.05 21.81 0.25
N PRO A 38 -4.51 20.96 -0.68
CA PRO A 38 -3.38 20.12 -0.40
C PRO A 38 -2.07 20.87 -0.69
N LEU A 39 -1.16 20.89 0.27
CA LEU A 39 0.20 21.46 0.14
C LEU A 39 1.22 20.32 0.22
N GLU A 40 2.04 20.17 -0.81
CA GLU A 40 3.13 19.20 -0.80
C GLU A 40 4.24 19.64 0.16
N VAL A 41 4.67 18.75 1.03
CA VAL A 41 5.73 18.97 2.02
C VAL A 41 6.77 17.87 1.89
N ARG A 42 8.00 18.25 1.56
CA ARG A 42 9.12 17.32 1.35
C ARG A 42 9.99 17.17 2.57
N MET A 43 10.13 18.23 3.33
CA MET A 43 10.98 18.30 4.50
C MET A 43 10.27 19.00 5.68
N PRO A 44 10.53 18.59 6.92
CA PRO A 44 9.91 19.22 8.09
C PRO A 44 10.14 20.71 8.20
N GLY A 45 11.27 21.22 7.69
CA GLY A 45 11.58 22.66 7.70
C GLY A 45 10.61 23.49 6.87
N GLU A 46 9.93 22.91 5.89
CA GLU A 46 8.92 23.58 5.06
C GLU A 46 7.61 23.84 5.82
N LEU A 47 7.39 23.15 6.96
CA LEU A 47 6.18 23.32 7.79
C LEU A 47 6.18 24.65 8.55
N GLY A 48 7.35 25.29 8.71
CA GLY A 48 7.47 26.59 9.38
C GLY A 48 6.76 27.69 8.59
N GLY A 49 5.71 28.26 9.16
CA GLY A 49 4.93 29.31 8.53
C GLY A 49 3.74 28.81 7.68
N LEU A 50 3.52 27.50 7.57
CA LEU A 50 2.32 26.94 6.96
C LEU A 50 1.22 26.80 8.02
N GLU A 51 0.06 27.37 7.75
CA GLU A 51 -1.16 27.13 8.51
C GLU A 51 -1.83 25.86 7.96
N LEU A 52 -1.60 24.73 8.63
CA LEU A 52 -2.16 23.42 8.25
C LEU A 52 -3.06 22.90 9.37
N ASP A 53 -4.22 22.41 8.99
CA ASP A 53 -5.15 21.74 9.92
C ASP A 53 -4.67 20.33 10.25
N ARG A 54 -4.00 19.65 9.26
CA ARG A 54 -3.48 18.30 9.40
C ARG A 54 -2.28 18.06 8.49
N LEU A 55 -1.34 17.23 8.95
CA LEU A 55 -0.27 16.67 8.15
C LEU A 55 -0.58 15.20 7.84
N LEU A 56 -0.74 14.87 6.55
CA LEU A 56 -1.01 13.51 6.08
C LEU A 56 0.23 12.93 5.40
N LEU A 57 0.80 11.88 5.99
CA LEU A 57 1.99 11.19 5.53
C LEU A 57 1.57 9.88 4.85
N VAL A 58 1.55 9.86 3.52
CA VAL A 58 1.08 8.72 2.72
C VAL A 58 2.26 7.98 2.11
N GLY A 59 2.50 6.72 2.51
CA GLY A 59 3.60 5.95 1.94
C GLY A 59 4.31 5.03 2.93
N ARG A 60 5.63 4.88 2.73
CA ARG A 60 6.47 4.03 3.59
C ARG A 60 6.80 4.73 4.90
N PRO A 61 6.47 4.11 6.05
CA PRO A 61 6.62 4.76 7.37
C PRO A 61 8.04 5.28 7.63
N GLY A 62 9.08 4.52 7.25
CA GLY A 62 10.48 4.92 7.45
C GLY A 62 10.92 6.19 6.71
N ARG A 63 10.17 6.61 5.68
CA ARG A 63 10.43 7.86 4.96
C ARG A 63 9.99 9.09 5.74
N PHE A 64 9.05 8.91 6.67
CA PHE A 64 8.46 10.00 7.43
C PHE A 64 9.14 10.26 8.78
N ARG A 65 10.18 9.50 9.11
CA ARG A 65 10.93 9.67 10.34
C ARG A 65 11.37 11.13 10.61
N PRO A 66 11.87 11.91 9.62
CA PRO A 66 12.20 13.32 9.86
C PRO A 66 11.00 14.15 10.35
N PHE A 67 9.81 13.91 9.82
CA PHE A 67 8.58 14.59 10.25
C PHE A 67 8.18 14.18 11.66
N LEU A 68 8.27 12.90 11.99
CA LEU A 68 7.87 12.34 13.27
C LEU A 68 8.84 12.69 14.41
N THR A 69 10.10 13.01 14.08
CA THR A 69 11.11 13.44 15.07
C THR A 69 11.22 14.96 15.18
N SER A 70 10.63 15.71 14.26
CA SER A 70 10.51 17.17 14.37
C SER A 70 9.41 17.51 15.39
N ARG A 71 9.61 18.59 16.15
CA ARG A 71 8.59 19.08 17.10
C ARG A 71 7.49 19.83 16.34
N VAL A 72 6.75 19.10 15.53
CA VAL A 72 5.63 19.64 14.75
C VAL A 72 4.39 19.58 15.64
N SER A 73 3.74 20.72 15.87
CA SER A 73 2.48 20.79 16.65
C SER A 73 1.23 20.50 15.81
N ILE A 74 1.40 20.20 14.51
CA ILE A 74 0.31 19.91 13.58
C ILE A 74 -0.19 18.47 13.81
N PRO A 75 -1.51 18.24 13.96
CA PRO A 75 -2.07 16.90 14.00
C PRO A 75 -1.61 16.07 12.81
N THR A 76 -0.94 14.95 13.06
CA THR A 76 -0.28 14.16 12.01
C THR A 76 -0.92 12.78 11.90
N THR A 77 -1.22 12.38 10.67
CA THR A 77 -1.72 11.05 10.34
C THR A 77 -0.74 10.35 9.39
N VAL A 78 -0.36 9.11 9.72
CA VAL A 78 0.42 8.22 8.84
C VAL A 78 -0.52 7.21 8.20
N TRP A 79 -0.68 7.27 6.87
CA TRP A 79 -1.52 6.34 6.10
C TRP A 79 -0.67 5.45 5.21
N THR A 80 -0.62 4.15 5.51
CA THR A 80 0.29 3.21 4.85
C THR A 80 -0.36 1.90 4.42
N GLY A 81 0.09 1.38 3.26
CA GLY A 81 -0.23 0.05 2.74
C GLY A 81 0.95 -0.93 2.81
N GLU A 82 2.05 -0.57 3.47
CA GLU A 82 3.23 -1.42 3.55
C GLU A 82 2.98 -2.71 4.36
N PRO A 83 3.62 -3.84 3.97
CA PRO A 83 3.45 -5.09 4.68
C PRO A 83 4.04 -5.04 6.09
N LEU A 84 3.36 -5.70 7.01
CA LEU A 84 3.79 -5.92 8.39
C LEU A 84 4.11 -7.40 8.63
N PRO A 85 4.81 -7.76 9.72
CA PRO A 85 5.02 -9.15 10.09
C PRO A 85 3.69 -9.88 10.28
N PRO A 86 3.59 -11.16 9.95
CA PRO A 86 2.40 -11.95 10.21
C PRO A 86 2.03 -11.92 11.70
N ARG A 87 0.74 -11.87 11.99
CA ARG A 87 0.21 -11.91 13.34
C ARG A 87 0.73 -13.14 14.10
N GLY A 88 1.11 -12.98 15.36
CA GLY A 88 1.69 -14.06 16.18
C GLY A 88 3.20 -14.26 16.03
N SER A 89 3.84 -13.83 14.92
CA SER A 89 5.31 -13.76 14.85
C SER A 89 5.88 -12.69 15.79
N ALA A 90 5.02 -11.77 16.20
CA ALA A 90 5.32 -10.64 17.06
C ALA A 90 5.44 -10.99 18.56
N LYS A 91 4.90 -12.14 19.03
CA LYS A 91 4.89 -12.50 20.46
C LYS A 91 6.29 -12.53 21.10
N ARG A 92 7.33 -12.80 20.35
CA ARG A 92 8.73 -12.72 20.85
C ARG A 92 9.25 -11.28 20.99
N GLY A 93 8.55 -10.30 20.42
CA GLY A 93 8.92 -8.87 20.45
C GLY A 93 8.20 -8.07 21.53
N ALA A 94 7.02 -8.50 22.02
CA ALA A 94 6.23 -7.77 22.98
C ALA A 94 6.97 -7.54 24.32
N ALA A 95 7.79 -8.50 24.76
CA ALA A 95 8.67 -8.32 25.91
C ALA A 95 9.72 -7.19 25.69
N ARG A 96 10.16 -6.99 24.44
CA ARG A 96 11.07 -5.89 24.04
C ARG A 96 10.35 -4.56 23.87
N ALA A 97 9.09 -4.55 23.44
CA ALA A 97 8.28 -3.32 23.33
C ALA A 97 8.00 -2.70 24.69
N GLY A 98 7.80 -3.51 25.74
CA GLY A 98 7.76 -3.04 27.12
C GLY A 98 9.05 -2.34 27.56
N LEU A 99 10.19 -2.80 27.07
CA LEU A 99 11.48 -2.18 27.31
C LEU A 99 11.64 -0.86 26.54
N ILE A 100 11.19 -0.79 25.30
CA ILE A 100 11.21 0.44 24.47
C ILE A 100 10.29 1.51 25.08
N ARG A 101 9.10 1.14 25.59
CA ARG A 101 8.22 2.06 26.32
C ARG A 101 8.85 2.62 27.59
N ARG A 102 9.72 1.87 28.27
CA ARG A 102 10.45 2.34 29.47
C ARG A 102 11.63 3.25 29.13
N VAL A 103 12.24 3.06 27.96
CA VAL A 103 13.41 3.86 27.49
C VAL A 103 12.98 5.14 26.78
N ALA A 104 11.76 5.20 26.21
CA ALA A 104 11.20 6.37 25.51
C ALA A 104 10.51 7.40 26.42
N ARG A 105 10.75 7.40 27.74
CA ARG A 105 10.42 8.57 28.57
C ARG A 105 11.42 9.69 28.26
N PRO A 106 10.95 10.92 28.06
CA PRO A 106 11.77 12.03 27.59
C PRO A 106 12.75 12.48 28.67
N ALA A 107 13.91 11.87 28.72
CA ALA A 107 15.09 12.55 29.21
C ALA A 107 15.73 13.19 27.98
N GLY A 108 15.88 14.51 27.98
CA GLY A 108 16.49 15.28 26.89
C GLY A 108 17.90 14.82 26.53
N ALA A 109 18.01 13.72 25.86
CA ALA A 109 19.25 13.17 25.36
C ALA A 109 19.24 13.28 23.84
N THR A 110 20.01 14.22 23.35
CA THR A 110 20.50 14.34 22.00
C THR A 110 21.04 12.98 21.53
N LEU A 111 20.29 12.22 20.75
CA LEU A 111 20.79 11.06 20.05
C LEU A 111 21.81 11.56 19.03
N ARG A 112 23.09 11.59 19.43
CA ARG A 112 24.21 11.76 18.50
C ARG A 112 24.09 10.67 17.45
N SER A 113 24.03 11.10 16.18
CA SER A 113 24.10 10.26 15.00
C SER A 113 25.31 9.32 15.13
N ILE A 114 25.05 8.01 15.26
CA ILE A 114 26.09 6.99 15.13
C ILE A 114 26.50 7.02 13.67
N ARG A 115 27.64 7.66 13.37
CA ARG A 115 28.34 7.52 12.10
C ARG A 115 28.86 6.08 12.05
N LEU A 116 28.29 5.27 11.19
CA LEU A 116 28.92 4.01 10.80
C LEU A 116 30.19 4.33 9.99
N PRO A 117 31.30 3.63 10.24
CA PRO A 117 32.57 3.88 9.55
C PRO A 117 32.41 3.63 8.05
N GLY A 118 33.20 4.38 7.28
CA GLY A 118 33.13 4.59 5.87
C GLY A 118 33.03 3.38 4.94
N GLY A 119 32.48 3.65 3.76
CA GLY A 119 32.81 2.91 2.55
C GLY A 119 31.88 1.80 2.11
N LEU A 120 30.74 1.57 2.74
CA LEU A 120 29.75 0.64 2.17
C LEU A 120 28.90 1.33 1.11
N ASP A 121 29.16 0.94 -0.12
CA ASP A 121 28.40 1.31 -1.31
C ASP A 121 26.90 1.20 -1.04
N ARG A 122 26.18 2.34 -1.07
CA ARG A 122 24.73 2.45 -0.84
C ARG A 122 23.88 1.66 -1.82
N ARG A 123 24.48 0.92 -2.74
CA ARG A 123 23.82 0.29 -3.87
C ARG A 123 23.31 -1.14 -3.66
N ARG A 124 23.60 -1.83 -2.55
CA ARG A 124 23.15 -3.24 -2.38
C ARG A 124 22.99 -3.72 -0.93
N VAL A 125 22.31 -3.01 -0.06
CA VAL A 125 21.70 -3.71 1.08
C VAL A 125 20.28 -4.04 0.72
N SER A 126 20.09 -5.14 0.02
CA SER A 126 18.79 -5.80 -0.12
C SER A 126 18.32 -6.19 1.28
N LEU A 127 17.48 -5.34 1.88
CA LEU A 127 16.78 -5.70 3.10
C LEU A 127 15.95 -6.94 2.79
N THR A 128 16.21 -8.07 3.46
CA THR A 128 15.32 -9.23 3.33
C THR A 128 13.89 -8.80 3.68
N THR A 129 12.89 -9.46 3.11
CA THR A 129 11.47 -9.18 3.39
C THR A 129 11.21 -9.10 4.89
N GLU A 130 11.84 -9.98 5.68
CA GLU A 130 11.70 -9.99 7.14
C GLU A 130 12.21 -8.70 7.80
N ARG A 131 13.34 -8.18 7.35
CA ARG A 131 13.88 -6.91 7.87
C ARG A 131 13.00 -5.74 7.47
N LEU A 132 12.47 -5.74 6.25
CA LEU A 132 11.58 -4.69 5.76
C LEU A 132 10.29 -4.62 6.60
N VAL A 133 9.59 -5.75 6.79
CA VAL A 133 8.33 -5.77 7.54
C VAL A 133 8.53 -5.42 9.02
N ARG A 134 9.67 -5.81 9.61
CA ARG A 134 10.03 -5.42 10.98
C ARG A 134 10.36 -3.92 11.07
N ALA A 135 11.04 -3.38 10.07
CA ALA A 135 11.32 -1.94 10.01
C ALA A 135 10.02 -1.14 9.90
N ASN A 136 9.08 -1.53 9.02
CA ASN A 136 7.79 -0.88 8.89
C ASN A 136 7.01 -0.89 10.21
N LEU A 137 6.97 -2.04 10.90
CA LEU A 137 6.32 -2.15 12.20
C LEU A 137 6.96 -1.20 13.24
N HIS A 138 8.30 -1.20 13.33
CA HIS A 138 9.03 -0.32 14.25
C HIS A 138 8.72 1.15 13.98
N GLU A 139 8.74 1.59 12.73
CA GLU A 139 8.47 2.98 12.37
C GLU A 139 7.02 3.40 12.69
N LEU A 140 6.04 2.50 12.54
CA LEU A 140 4.66 2.77 12.92
C LEU A 140 4.48 2.86 14.45
N VAL A 141 5.17 2.00 15.20
CA VAL A 141 5.20 2.10 16.66
C VAL A 141 5.83 3.44 17.10
N MET A 142 6.91 3.87 16.43
CA MET A 142 7.53 5.17 16.70
C MET A 142 6.62 6.33 16.33
N ALA A 143 5.90 6.25 15.20
CA ALA A 143 4.93 7.25 14.78
C ALA A 143 3.83 7.44 15.83
N ALA A 144 3.21 6.33 16.27
CA ALA A 144 2.20 6.36 17.32
C ALA A 144 2.75 6.90 18.66
N SER A 145 4.00 6.57 19.00
CA SER A 145 4.66 7.08 20.21
C SER A 145 4.96 8.58 20.12
N ALA A 146 5.12 9.12 18.92
CA ALA A 146 5.27 10.55 18.66
C ALA A 146 3.92 11.30 18.61
N GLY A 147 2.80 10.61 18.83
CA GLY A 147 1.46 11.19 18.84
C GLY A 147 0.77 11.22 17.47
N ALA A 148 1.39 10.62 16.44
CA ALA A 148 0.74 10.51 15.13
C ALA A 148 -0.37 9.45 15.15
N GLU A 149 -1.47 9.76 14.50
CA GLU A 149 -2.50 8.77 14.20
C GLU A 149 -1.99 7.79 13.15
N VAL A 150 -2.23 6.50 13.35
CA VAL A 150 -1.83 5.46 12.41
C VAL A 150 -3.05 4.90 11.69
N VAL A 151 -3.03 4.97 10.37
CA VAL A 151 -4.05 4.41 9.48
C VAL A 151 -3.39 3.39 8.56
N VAL A 152 -3.96 2.19 8.49
CA VAL A 152 -3.46 1.09 7.66
C VAL A 152 -4.53 0.60 6.70
N THR A 153 -4.10 -0.03 5.60
CA THR A 153 -5.03 -0.40 4.52
C THR A 153 -5.74 -1.75 4.71
N SER A 154 -5.45 -2.52 5.78
CA SER A 154 -6.16 -3.77 6.07
C SER A 154 -6.36 -3.99 7.57
N ARG A 155 -7.42 -4.74 7.92
CA ARG A 155 -7.75 -5.11 9.30
C ARG A 155 -6.68 -5.99 9.94
N ASP A 156 -6.05 -6.87 9.17
CA ASP A 156 -4.95 -7.72 9.63
C ASP A 156 -3.74 -6.89 10.11
N ARG A 157 -3.40 -5.81 9.37
CA ARG A 157 -2.35 -4.87 9.80
C ARG A 157 -2.72 -4.12 11.06
N ALA A 158 -3.97 -3.67 11.17
CA ALA A 158 -4.46 -3.02 12.39
C ALA A 158 -4.40 -3.99 13.59
N ALA A 159 -4.80 -5.23 13.39
CA ALA A 159 -4.70 -6.27 14.42
C ALA A 159 -3.25 -6.57 14.82
N THR A 160 -2.32 -6.61 13.83
CA THR A 160 -0.89 -6.75 14.13
C THR A 160 -0.38 -5.57 14.98
N LEU A 161 -0.76 -4.34 14.67
CA LEU A 161 -0.37 -3.15 15.43
C LEU A 161 -0.97 -3.16 16.84
N ALA A 162 -2.22 -3.62 16.99
CA ALA A 162 -2.87 -3.78 18.29
C ALA A 162 -2.11 -4.75 19.21
N ASP A 163 -1.55 -5.84 18.67
CA ASP A 163 -0.68 -6.77 19.42
C ASP A 163 0.60 -6.07 19.95
N TRP A 164 0.96 -4.91 19.37
CA TRP A 164 2.06 -4.04 19.81
C TRP A 164 1.62 -2.82 20.61
N GLY A 165 0.34 -2.75 20.97
CA GLY A 165 -0.23 -1.66 21.77
C GLY A 165 -0.39 -0.35 20.98
N VAL A 166 -0.44 -0.43 19.65
CA VAL A 166 -0.74 0.70 18.77
C VAL A 166 -2.19 0.61 18.30
N ALA A 167 -2.99 1.61 18.64
CA ALA A 167 -4.31 1.78 18.05
C ALA A 167 -4.15 2.27 16.61
N ALA A 168 -4.68 1.51 15.65
CA ALA A 168 -4.65 1.89 14.25
C ALA A 168 -6.04 1.75 13.64
N ARG A 169 -6.44 2.74 12.83
CA ARG A 169 -7.66 2.66 12.02
C ARG A 169 -7.40 1.93 10.72
N THR A 170 -8.44 1.31 10.17
CA THR A 170 -8.36 0.64 8.87
C THR A 170 -9.10 1.45 7.81
N VAL A 171 -8.36 1.98 6.85
CA VAL A 171 -8.90 2.66 5.67
C VAL A 171 -8.11 2.22 4.44
N PRO A 172 -8.68 1.41 3.55
CA PRO A 172 -8.04 1.04 2.29
C PRO A 172 -7.78 2.26 1.41
N PHE A 173 -6.79 2.20 0.52
CA PHE A 173 -6.68 3.18 -0.56
C PHE A 173 -7.88 3.03 -1.49
N GLY A 174 -8.54 4.14 -1.77
CA GLY A 174 -9.69 4.15 -2.65
C GLY A 174 -9.30 4.37 -4.11
N TYR A 175 -10.25 4.10 -5.00
CA TYR A 175 -10.12 4.35 -6.43
C TYR A 175 -10.14 5.85 -6.76
N HIS A 176 -9.23 6.25 -7.65
CA HIS A 176 -9.23 7.56 -8.32
C HIS A 176 -8.58 7.43 -9.70
N PRO A 177 -9.10 8.11 -10.75
CA PRO A 177 -8.53 8.01 -12.10
C PRO A 177 -7.06 8.43 -12.21
N CYS A 178 -6.59 9.36 -11.38
CA CYS A 178 -5.21 9.83 -11.41
C CYS A 178 -4.17 8.74 -11.15
N HIS A 179 -4.51 7.64 -10.45
CA HIS A 179 -3.55 6.58 -10.16
C HIS A 179 -3.91 5.22 -10.74
N ALA A 180 -5.17 5.01 -11.11
CA ALA A 180 -5.65 3.73 -11.62
C ALA A 180 -6.18 3.83 -13.07
N GLY A 181 -6.19 5.02 -13.66
CA GLY A 181 -6.84 5.29 -14.94
C GLY A 181 -8.38 5.27 -14.83
N ALA A 182 -9.05 5.53 -15.95
CA ALA A 182 -10.50 5.39 -16.02
C ALA A 182 -10.92 3.92 -15.92
N LEU A 183 -12.09 3.65 -15.31
CA LEU A 183 -12.67 2.31 -15.32
C LEU A 183 -12.87 1.83 -16.75
N THR A 184 -12.18 0.77 -17.10
CA THR A 184 -12.15 0.24 -18.47
C THR A 184 -12.89 -1.09 -18.51
N PRO A 185 -13.91 -1.26 -19.35
CA PRO A 185 -14.58 -2.54 -19.51
C PRO A 185 -13.63 -3.66 -19.92
N PRO A 186 -13.86 -4.92 -19.51
CA PRO A 186 -12.95 -6.03 -19.82
C PRO A 186 -12.84 -6.34 -21.31
N GLU A 187 -13.85 -5.97 -22.10
CA GLU A 187 -13.89 -6.11 -23.55
C GLU A 187 -13.30 -4.93 -24.32
N ALA A 188 -12.92 -3.83 -23.65
CA ALA A 188 -12.41 -2.64 -24.33
C ALA A 188 -11.02 -2.86 -24.92
N GLY A 189 -10.89 -2.67 -26.21
CA GLY A 189 -9.63 -2.72 -26.95
C GLY A 189 -9.05 -4.11 -27.16
N ALA A 190 -7.92 -4.18 -27.84
CA ALA A 190 -7.19 -5.41 -28.07
C ALA A 190 -6.41 -5.80 -26.81
N ARG A 191 -6.77 -6.93 -26.17
CA ARG A 191 -6.07 -7.48 -25.01
C ARG A 191 -5.15 -8.61 -25.47
N ASP A 192 -3.96 -8.23 -25.93
CA ASP A 192 -2.96 -9.12 -26.50
C ASP A 192 -2.00 -9.74 -25.47
N VAL A 193 -2.08 -9.34 -24.21
CA VAL A 193 -1.35 -9.94 -23.10
C VAL A 193 -2.29 -10.92 -22.36
N PRO A 194 -2.16 -12.24 -22.60
CA PRO A 194 -3.05 -13.22 -21.96
C PRO A 194 -2.91 -13.21 -20.43
N LEU A 195 -1.66 -13.35 -19.95
CA LEU A 195 -1.31 -13.41 -18.56
C LEU A 195 -0.22 -12.40 -18.22
N LEU A 196 -0.36 -11.71 -17.10
CA LEU A 196 0.63 -10.76 -16.60
C LEU A 196 0.99 -11.09 -15.14
N LEU A 197 2.27 -11.10 -14.82
CA LEU A 197 2.78 -11.07 -13.48
C LEU A 197 3.56 -9.77 -13.29
N LEU A 198 3.00 -8.84 -12.53
CA LEU A 198 3.55 -7.50 -12.34
C LEU A 198 4.12 -7.30 -10.94
N GLY A 199 5.34 -6.78 -10.86
CA GLY A 199 5.93 -6.25 -9.64
C GLY A 199 7.29 -6.80 -9.27
N SER A 200 8.06 -5.96 -8.61
CA SER A 200 9.48 -6.14 -8.33
C SER A 200 9.84 -7.44 -7.62
N ARG A 201 10.88 -8.10 -8.14
CA ARG A 201 11.58 -9.24 -7.53
C ARG A 201 12.66 -8.79 -6.54
N ALA A 202 13.14 -7.57 -6.67
CA ALA A 202 14.27 -7.07 -5.91
C ALA A 202 14.01 -7.10 -4.39
N GLY A 203 14.95 -7.69 -3.65
CA GLY A 203 14.90 -7.74 -2.17
C GLY A 203 13.91 -8.75 -1.57
N HIS A 204 13.24 -9.59 -2.38
CA HIS A 204 12.20 -10.50 -1.94
C HIS A 204 12.46 -11.92 -2.44
N THR A 205 13.36 -12.67 -1.78
CA THR A 205 13.83 -13.99 -2.22
C THR A 205 12.71 -14.98 -2.53
N ARG A 206 11.68 -15.08 -1.65
CA ARG A 206 10.51 -15.94 -1.90
C ARG A 206 9.77 -15.54 -3.16
N ARG A 207 9.49 -14.22 -3.29
CA ARG A 207 8.77 -13.72 -4.46
C ARG A 207 9.60 -13.90 -5.73
N ALA A 208 10.90 -13.60 -5.71
CA ALA A 208 11.78 -13.78 -6.85
C ALA A 208 11.77 -15.25 -7.33
N ALA A 209 11.98 -16.21 -6.45
CA ALA A 209 11.96 -17.63 -6.78
C ALA A 209 10.59 -18.10 -7.35
N ALA A 210 9.50 -17.58 -6.79
CA ALA A 210 8.16 -17.87 -7.28
C ALA A 210 7.91 -17.28 -8.67
N VAL A 211 8.31 -16.04 -8.89
CA VAL A 211 8.19 -15.33 -10.19
C VAL A 211 9.02 -16.02 -11.26
N ASP A 212 10.27 -16.40 -10.95
CA ASP A 212 11.16 -17.09 -11.90
C ASP A 212 10.55 -18.45 -12.30
N ARG A 213 10.03 -19.24 -11.35
CA ARG A 213 9.36 -20.50 -11.63
C ARG A 213 8.07 -20.32 -12.44
N LEU A 214 7.23 -19.37 -12.07
CA LEU A 214 6.00 -19.07 -12.80
C LEU A 214 6.31 -18.55 -14.20
N GLY A 215 7.33 -17.70 -14.36
CA GLY A 215 7.77 -17.18 -15.65
C GLY A 215 8.22 -18.28 -16.57
N ALA A 216 9.05 -19.20 -16.10
CA ALA A 216 9.51 -20.37 -16.89
C ALA A 216 8.35 -21.27 -17.32
N ASN A 217 7.42 -21.60 -16.40
CA ASN A 217 6.28 -22.47 -16.67
C ASN A 217 5.19 -21.77 -17.50
N GLY A 218 5.03 -20.47 -17.35
CA GLY A 218 3.99 -19.69 -18.02
C GLY A 218 4.38 -19.15 -19.39
N ALA A 219 5.68 -19.10 -19.70
CA ALA A 219 6.15 -18.59 -20.99
C ALA A 219 5.49 -19.25 -22.22
N PRO A 220 5.30 -20.61 -22.27
CA PRO A 220 4.60 -21.26 -23.36
C PRO A 220 3.12 -20.83 -23.50
N HIS A 221 2.54 -20.28 -22.45
CA HIS A 221 1.15 -19.80 -22.37
C HIS A 221 1.03 -18.28 -22.51
N GLY A 222 2.09 -17.58 -22.89
CA GLY A 222 2.10 -16.13 -23.07
C GLY A 222 2.11 -15.33 -21.77
N LEU A 223 2.61 -15.91 -20.65
CA LEU A 223 2.81 -15.15 -19.43
C LEU A 223 3.91 -14.11 -19.61
N LEU A 224 3.55 -12.84 -19.50
CA LEU A 224 4.48 -11.72 -19.42
C LEU A 224 4.86 -11.46 -17.95
N VAL A 225 6.15 -11.42 -17.66
CA VAL A 225 6.69 -11.05 -16.37
C VAL A 225 7.31 -9.66 -16.46
N GLU A 226 6.75 -8.71 -15.72
CA GLU A 226 7.22 -7.32 -15.69
C GLU A 226 7.62 -6.92 -14.27
N ASP A 227 8.87 -6.55 -14.08
CA ASP A 227 9.43 -6.25 -12.75
C ASP A 227 8.98 -4.90 -12.20
N ALA A 228 8.92 -3.88 -13.05
CA ALA A 228 8.59 -2.53 -12.65
C ALA A 228 7.99 -1.74 -13.81
N SER A 229 6.74 -1.38 -13.67
CA SER A 229 6.04 -0.48 -14.56
C SER A 229 5.18 0.47 -13.73
N TRP A 230 5.23 1.75 -14.02
CA TRP A 230 4.63 2.80 -13.20
C TRP A 230 3.85 3.80 -14.06
N GLY A 231 2.87 4.46 -13.46
CA GLY A 231 2.13 5.52 -14.12
C GLY A 231 1.49 5.05 -15.43
N ALA A 232 1.67 5.81 -16.50
CA ALA A 232 1.08 5.55 -17.82
C ALA A 232 1.54 4.22 -18.46
N GLU A 233 2.80 3.81 -18.24
CA GLU A 233 3.30 2.52 -18.77
C GLU A 233 2.57 1.34 -18.13
N ARG A 234 2.40 1.37 -16.81
CA ARG A 234 1.63 0.37 -16.08
C ARG A 234 0.18 0.34 -16.55
N GLU A 235 -0.44 1.50 -16.69
CA GLU A 235 -1.82 1.61 -17.16
C GLU A 235 -1.97 1.02 -18.57
N ALA A 236 -1.08 1.38 -19.50
CA ALA A 236 -1.08 0.85 -20.85
C ALA A 236 -0.91 -0.68 -20.88
N LEU A 237 -0.02 -1.22 -20.06
CA LEU A 237 0.19 -2.65 -19.92
C LEU A 237 -1.04 -3.36 -19.36
N LEU A 238 -1.64 -2.84 -18.30
CA LEU A 238 -2.84 -3.42 -17.70
C LEU A 238 -4.01 -3.41 -18.69
N ARG A 239 -4.21 -2.35 -19.47
CA ARG A 239 -5.28 -2.30 -20.50
C ARG A 239 -5.14 -3.36 -21.59
N ARG A 240 -3.93 -3.84 -21.84
CA ARG A 240 -3.64 -4.93 -22.79
C ARG A 240 -3.78 -6.32 -22.17
N THR A 241 -3.91 -6.41 -20.85
CA THR A 241 -3.89 -7.67 -20.10
C THR A 241 -5.29 -8.23 -19.92
N ARG A 242 -5.46 -9.57 -19.99
CA ARG A 242 -6.72 -10.26 -19.70
C ARG A 242 -6.77 -10.73 -18.25
N VAL A 243 -5.72 -11.41 -17.78
CA VAL A 243 -5.63 -11.94 -16.42
C VAL A 243 -4.29 -11.55 -15.80
N MET A 244 -4.32 -11.08 -14.57
CA MET A 244 -3.12 -10.77 -13.79
C MET A 244 -2.92 -11.81 -12.68
N LEU A 245 -1.69 -12.29 -12.50
CA LEU A 245 -1.29 -13.15 -11.40
C LEU A 245 -0.60 -12.32 -10.32
N ASP A 246 -0.96 -12.52 -9.06
CA ASP A 246 -0.34 -11.83 -7.94
C ASP A 246 0.35 -12.79 -6.96
N VAL A 247 1.66 -12.62 -6.84
CA VAL A 247 2.50 -13.32 -5.87
C VAL A 247 2.83 -12.35 -4.73
N HIS A 248 2.51 -12.74 -3.50
CA HIS A 248 2.72 -11.88 -2.34
C HIS A 248 4.19 -11.81 -1.92
N ARG A 249 4.64 -10.64 -1.44
CA ARG A 249 5.95 -10.48 -0.78
C ARG A 249 5.99 -11.25 0.54
N VAL A 250 4.89 -11.21 1.27
CA VAL A 250 4.64 -11.92 2.52
C VAL A 250 3.38 -12.73 2.34
N PRO A 251 3.37 -14.04 2.61
CA PRO A 251 2.16 -14.86 2.52
C PRO A 251 1.01 -14.25 3.34
N GLY A 252 -0.19 -14.29 2.80
CA GLY A 252 -1.38 -13.73 3.45
C GLY A 252 -1.48 -12.20 3.40
N ASN A 253 -0.51 -11.49 2.81
CA ASN A 253 -0.52 -10.04 2.77
C ASN A 253 -1.66 -9.49 1.90
N PHE A 254 -2.29 -8.41 2.37
CA PHE A 254 -3.32 -7.71 1.62
C PHE A 254 -2.75 -7.01 0.38
N ALA A 255 -3.27 -7.34 -0.79
CA ALA A 255 -2.84 -6.84 -2.10
C ALA A 255 -3.79 -5.78 -2.68
N GLY A 256 -4.50 -5.03 -1.83
CA GLY A 256 -5.61 -4.15 -2.21
C GLY A 256 -5.30 -3.15 -3.32
N LEU A 257 -4.11 -2.55 -3.34
CA LEU A 257 -3.73 -1.62 -4.41
C LEU A 257 -3.60 -2.33 -5.76
N ARG A 258 -3.10 -3.58 -5.81
CA ARG A 258 -3.03 -4.34 -7.06
C ARG A 258 -4.40 -4.76 -7.55
N LEU A 259 -5.29 -5.19 -6.63
CA LEU A 259 -6.68 -5.46 -6.94
C LEU A 259 -7.35 -4.22 -7.55
N LEU A 260 -7.21 -3.08 -6.91
CA LEU A 260 -7.77 -1.82 -7.38
C LEU A 260 -7.28 -1.48 -8.80
N LEU A 261 -5.97 -1.54 -9.04
CA LEU A 261 -5.37 -1.22 -10.34
C LEU A 261 -5.81 -2.20 -11.44
N ALA A 262 -5.82 -3.50 -11.16
CA ALA A 262 -6.24 -4.52 -12.10
C ALA A 262 -7.72 -4.36 -12.47
N LEU A 263 -8.59 -4.24 -11.48
CA LEU A 263 -10.04 -4.11 -11.68
C LEU A 263 -10.38 -2.81 -12.41
N ALA A 264 -9.74 -1.68 -12.08
CA ALA A 264 -9.95 -0.42 -12.79
C ALA A 264 -9.60 -0.55 -14.28
N ALA A 265 -8.53 -1.25 -14.61
CA ALA A 265 -8.11 -1.51 -15.99
C ALA A 265 -8.92 -2.61 -16.70
N GLY A 266 -9.93 -3.20 -16.05
CA GLY A 266 -10.74 -4.29 -16.62
C GLY A 266 -10.03 -5.65 -16.65
N VAL A 267 -9.09 -5.88 -15.74
CA VAL A 267 -8.27 -7.10 -15.63
C VAL A 267 -8.78 -7.96 -14.49
N ALA A 268 -9.07 -9.23 -14.75
CA ALA A 268 -9.36 -10.20 -13.70
C ALA A 268 -8.05 -10.60 -12.99
N LEU A 269 -8.10 -10.72 -11.65
CA LEU A 269 -6.92 -11.03 -10.86
C LEU A 269 -7.03 -12.39 -10.19
N VAL A 270 -5.96 -13.20 -10.29
CA VAL A 270 -5.74 -14.40 -9.48
C VAL A 270 -4.63 -14.12 -8.50
N SER A 271 -4.91 -14.24 -7.23
CA SER A 271 -3.99 -13.90 -6.13
C SER A 271 -3.72 -15.10 -5.23
N GLU A 272 -2.54 -15.14 -4.62
CA GLU A 272 -2.36 -15.96 -3.43
C GLU A 272 -3.38 -15.58 -2.35
N PRO A 273 -3.78 -16.53 -1.46
CA PRO A 273 -4.74 -16.25 -0.41
C PRO A 273 -4.31 -15.10 0.50
N MET A 274 -5.25 -14.22 0.83
CA MET A 274 -5.07 -13.11 1.76
C MET A 274 -5.66 -13.46 3.13
N THR A 275 -5.00 -13.07 4.21
CA THR A 275 -5.52 -13.29 5.57
C THR A 275 -6.84 -12.53 5.78
N ASP A 276 -6.92 -11.31 5.26
CA ASP A 276 -8.13 -10.49 5.29
C ASP A 276 -8.17 -9.65 4.00
N PRO A 277 -8.97 -10.05 3.00
CA PRO A 277 -9.06 -9.34 1.73
C PRO A 277 -9.98 -8.10 1.78
N TRP A 278 -10.69 -7.83 2.90
CA TRP A 278 -11.62 -6.71 2.99
C TRP A 278 -11.01 -5.39 2.48
N PRO A 279 -11.74 -4.60 1.66
CA PRO A 279 -13.16 -4.68 1.29
C PRO A 279 -13.45 -5.60 0.10
N PHE A 280 -12.45 -6.20 -0.50
CA PHE A 280 -12.65 -7.17 -1.57
C PHE A 280 -13.12 -8.52 -1.02
N VAL A 281 -13.78 -9.31 -1.86
CA VAL A 281 -14.30 -10.63 -1.53
C VAL A 281 -13.76 -11.63 -2.54
N ALA A 282 -13.05 -12.65 -2.05
CA ALA A 282 -12.58 -13.75 -2.88
C ALA A 282 -13.76 -14.49 -3.53
N GLY A 283 -13.59 -14.92 -4.77
CA GLY A 283 -14.66 -15.52 -5.56
C GLY A 283 -15.65 -14.53 -6.15
N LEU A 284 -15.69 -13.27 -5.71
CA LEU A 284 -16.55 -12.21 -6.27
C LEU A 284 -15.74 -11.16 -7.03
N HIS A 285 -14.71 -10.59 -6.41
CA HIS A 285 -13.90 -9.51 -6.98
C HIS A 285 -12.55 -9.98 -7.52
N PHE A 286 -12.13 -11.18 -7.16
CA PHE A 286 -10.89 -11.83 -7.61
C PHE A 286 -10.95 -13.32 -7.31
N VAL A 287 -10.01 -14.10 -7.86
CA VAL A 287 -9.88 -15.53 -7.58
C VAL A 287 -8.68 -15.78 -6.67
N GLU A 288 -8.84 -16.64 -5.66
CA GLU A 288 -7.71 -17.10 -4.83
C GLU A 288 -7.21 -18.45 -5.31
N ALA A 289 -5.89 -18.61 -5.34
CA ALA A 289 -5.23 -19.88 -5.57
C ALA A 289 -3.92 -19.96 -4.78
N PRO A 290 -3.55 -21.12 -4.24
CA PRO A 290 -2.22 -21.31 -3.66
C PRO A 290 -1.14 -21.11 -4.74
N LEU A 291 0.09 -20.77 -4.32
CA LEU A 291 1.18 -20.45 -5.25
C LEU A 291 1.39 -21.54 -6.32
N GLU A 292 1.25 -22.81 -5.95
CA GLU A 292 1.41 -23.95 -6.84
C GLU A 292 0.31 -24.06 -7.89
N GLY A 293 -0.91 -23.60 -7.56
CA GLY A 293 -2.07 -23.57 -8.45
C GLY A 293 -2.26 -22.27 -9.21
N LEU A 294 -1.47 -21.22 -8.92
CA LEU A 294 -1.70 -19.88 -9.41
C LEU A 294 -1.73 -19.78 -10.95
N LEU A 295 -0.78 -20.44 -11.62
CA LEU A 295 -0.73 -20.48 -13.10
C LEU A 295 -1.92 -21.26 -13.68
N GLY A 296 -2.21 -22.45 -13.15
CA GLY A 296 -3.33 -23.28 -13.63
C GLY A 296 -4.68 -22.57 -13.48
N THR A 297 -4.91 -21.93 -12.32
CA THR A 297 -6.11 -21.11 -12.10
C THR A 297 -6.17 -19.90 -13.05
N GLY A 298 -5.02 -19.26 -13.30
CA GLY A 298 -4.93 -18.15 -14.25
C GLY A 298 -5.29 -18.58 -15.68
N LEU A 299 -4.81 -19.76 -16.11
CA LEU A 299 -5.15 -20.34 -17.42
C LEU A 299 -6.63 -20.69 -17.52
N ALA A 300 -7.18 -21.36 -16.52
CA ALA A 300 -8.60 -21.66 -16.47
C ALA A 300 -9.48 -20.39 -16.54
N LEU A 301 -9.08 -19.36 -15.81
CA LEU A 301 -9.78 -18.07 -15.85
C LEU A 301 -9.58 -17.35 -17.21
N LEU A 302 -8.45 -17.57 -17.88
CA LEU A 302 -8.21 -17.02 -19.21
C LEU A 302 -9.18 -17.61 -20.24
N ASP A 303 -9.56 -18.88 -20.12
CA ASP A 303 -10.51 -19.56 -21.00
C ASP A 303 -11.97 -19.23 -20.66
N ASP A 304 -12.26 -18.80 -19.42
CA ASP A 304 -13.61 -18.46 -18.96
C ASP A 304 -13.86 -16.94 -19.06
N GLU A 305 -14.26 -16.47 -20.24
CA GLU A 305 -14.55 -15.05 -20.48
C GLU A 305 -15.73 -14.54 -19.66
N VAL A 306 -16.75 -15.34 -19.49
CA VAL A 306 -17.94 -14.97 -18.73
C VAL A 306 -17.55 -14.67 -17.28
N ARG A 307 -16.79 -15.57 -16.68
CA ARG A 307 -16.32 -15.42 -15.32
C ARG A 307 -15.39 -14.21 -15.14
N ARG A 308 -14.51 -13.94 -16.10
CA ARG A 308 -13.66 -12.73 -16.08
C ARG A 308 -14.50 -11.46 -16.06
N ARG A 309 -15.52 -11.38 -16.91
CA ARG A 309 -16.43 -10.22 -16.97
C ARG A 309 -17.18 -10.01 -15.67
N GLU A 310 -17.72 -11.08 -15.08
CA GLU A 310 -18.40 -11.01 -13.78
C GLU A 310 -17.51 -10.45 -12.68
N ILE A 311 -16.28 -10.98 -12.54
CA ILE A 311 -15.30 -10.55 -11.53
C ILE A 311 -14.96 -9.07 -11.71
N VAL A 312 -14.67 -8.65 -12.94
CA VAL A 312 -14.32 -7.27 -13.23
C VAL A 312 -15.52 -6.32 -12.98
N ALA A 313 -16.70 -6.70 -13.42
CA ALA A 313 -17.92 -5.88 -13.23
C ALA A 313 -18.22 -5.71 -11.72
N ALA A 314 -18.16 -6.78 -10.95
CA ALA A 314 -18.36 -6.72 -9.49
C ALA A 314 -17.29 -5.85 -8.83
N GLY A 315 -16.02 -6.03 -9.21
CA GLY A 315 -14.92 -5.23 -8.70
C GLY A 315 -15.04 -3.75 -9.04
N GLN A 316 -15.39 -3.41 -10.28
CA GLN A 316 -15.61 -2.02 -10.70
C GLN A 316 -16.82 -1.37 -10.00
N GLY A 317 -17.88 -2.15 -9.70
CA GLY A 317 -18.96 -1.72 -8.85
C GLY A 317 -18.45 -1.29 -7.47
N LEU A 318 -17.70 -2.16 -6.80
CA LEU A 318 -17.08 -1.84 -5.50
C LEU A 318 -16.22 -0.57 -5.57
N LEU A 319 -15.37 -0.43 -6.60
CA LEU A 319 -14.49 0.73 -6.76
C LEU A 319 -15.26 2.04 -6.92
N ARG A 320 -16.36 2.03 -7.65
CA ARG A 320 -17.20 3.20 -7.94
C ARG A 320 -18.01 3.60 -6.74
N ASP A 321 -18.68 2.62 -6.12
CA ASP A 321 -19.78 2.88 -5.20
C ASP A 321 -19.29 2.96 -3.73
N ASP A 322 -18.35 2.09 -3.34
CA ASP A 322 -17.96 1.94 -1.93
C ASP A 322 -16.49 2.28 -1.65
N LEU A 323 -15.61 2.12 -2.63
CA LEU A 323 -14.16 2.26 -2.45
C LEU A 323 -13.58 3.41 -3.29
N SER A 324 -14.24 4.57 -3.31
CA SER A 324 -13.66 5.76 -3.91
C SER A 324 -12.58 6.39 -3.03
N MET A 325 -11.61 7.10 -3.62
CA MET A 325 -10.60 7.85 -2.86
C MET A 325 -11.27 8.93 -2.00
N ALA A 326 -12.36 9.52 -2.45
CA ALA A 326 -13.11 10.50 -1.67
C ALA A 326 -13.66 9.89 -0.38
N SER A 327 -14.30 8.71 -0.47
CA SER A 327 -14.76 7.97 0.71
C SER A 327 -13.59 7.63 1.66
N SER A 328 -12.47 7.17 1.10
CA SER A 328 -11.28 6.83 1.91
C SER A 328 -10.68 8.06 2.57
N LEU A 329 -10.53 9.17 1.86
CA LEU A 329 -9.95 10.40 2.40
C LEU A 329 -10.84 11.03 3.48
N ARG A 330 -12.17 11.06 3.30
CA ARG A 330 -13.09 11.50 4.35
C ARG A 330 -12.90 10.69 5.63
N ARG A 331 -12.81 9.37 5.50
CA ARG A 331 -12.58 8.48 6.65
C ARG A 331 -11.23 8.71 7.30
N VAL A 332 -10.16 9.00 6.54
CA VAL A 332 -8.83 9.30 7.09
C VAL A 332 -8.84 10.64 7.83
N LEU A 333 -9.54 11.63 7.31
CA LEU A 333 -9.58 12.98 7.88
C LEU A 333 -10.68 13.18 8.95
N ASP A 334 -11.55 12.17 9.17
CA ASP A 334 -12.74 12.26 10.04
C ASP A 334 -13.68 13.41 9.66
N ILE A 335 -13.96 13.57 8.37
CA ILE A 335 -14.89 14.55 7.82
C ILE A 335 -16.10 13.88 7.17
N SER A 336 -17.25 14.54 7.21
CA SER A 336 -18.51 14.08 6.61
C SER A 336 -18.54 14.24 5.09
#